data_e47617ee5f565c30d5ec5680126f0a81
#
_entry.id   e47617ee5f565c30d5ec5680126f0a81
#
_cell.length_a   1.000
_cell.length_b   1.000
_cell.length_c   1.000
_cell.angle_alpha   90.00
_cell.angle_beta   90.00
_cell.angle_gamma   90.00
#
_symmetry.space_group_name_H-M   'P 1'
#
loop_
_entity.id
_entity.type
_entity.pdbx_description
1 polymer ?
#
loop_
_entity_poly.entity_id
_entity_poly.type
_entity_poly.pdbx_seq_one_letter_code
_entity_poly.pdbx_strand_id
1 'polypeptide(L)'
;MGTGVGLGLVSQGDLLTPLSVTQYLRAPSPQSLGQTVLPFQLGLFKHALFSLVANKGSAVGFIHEASQILGLEQDDGLAVFSALDDNHSGQLKRLFKDYCHEIAVLILNLQSFLKLDRVVIGGGISRQNSLIEGLVNAYEESFNEESELGFDPISIQSCHFHNDSNLLGAASYFASENAL
;
A
#
# COMPACT_ATOMS: atom_id res chain seq x y z
N MET A 1 -7.07 -1.40 -4.11
CA MET A 1 -6.79 -2.75 -3.60
C MET A 1 -8.06 -3.58 -3.71
N GLY A 2 -7.94 -4.86 -4.03
CA GLY A 2 -9.05 -5.78 -4.26
C GLY A 2 -8.57 -7.22 -4.00
N THR A 3 -8.75 -8.12 -4.95
CA THR A 3 -8.26 -9.51 -4.86
C THR A 3 -6.74 -9.60 -4.74
N GLY A 4 -6.02 -8.58 -5.22
CA GLY A 4 -4.57 -8.44 -5.11
C GLY A 4 -4.16 -6.97 -5.04
N VAL A 5 -2.85 -6.72 -4.97
CA VAL A 5 -2.25 -5.38 -5.00
C VAL A 5 -1.73 -5.10 -6.39
N GLY A 6 -2.27 -4.08 -7.04
CA GLY A 6 -1.73 -3.52 -8.27
C GLY A 6 -0.97 -2.22 -7.96
N LEU A 7 0.11 -1.97 -8.70
CA LEU A 7 0.94 -0.79 -8.54
C LEU A 7 0.98 -0.01 -9.86
N GLY A 8 0.86 1.30 -9.78
CA GLY A 8 1.08 2.23 -10.87
C GLY A 8 1.89 3.42 -10.38
N LEU A 9 2.82 3.88 -11.19
CA LEU A 9 3.63 5.08 -10.92
C LEU A 9 3.18 6.18 -11.87
N VAL A 10 2.89 7.36 -11.32
CA VAL A 10 2.44 8.53 -12.08
C VAL A 10 3.37 9.70 -11.80
N SER A 11 3.77 10.42 -12.82
CA SER A 11 4.51 11.67 -12.70
C SER A 11 3.94 12.72 -13.65
N GLN A 12 3.67 13.92 -13.13
CA GLN A 12 3.11 15.04 -13.89
C GLN A 12 1.81 14.72 -14.65
N GLY A 13 1.04 13.76 -14.14
CA GLY A 13 -0.21 13.30 -14.74
C GLY A 13 -0.09 12.09 -15.66
N ASP A 14 1.13 11.69 -16.04
CA ASP A 14 1.38 10.58 -16.94
C ASP A 14 1.73 9.29 -16.19
N LEU A 15 1.18 8.16 -16.65
CA LEU A 15 1.57 6.84 -16.19
C LEU A 15 2.97 6.51 -16.68
N LEU A 16 3.87 6.18 -15.76
CA LEU A 16 5.25 5.87 -16.09
C LEU A 16 5.37 4.47 -16.71
N THR A 17 6.11 4.39 -17.81
CA THR A 17 6.54 3.11 -18.40
C THR A 17 7.73 2.53 -17.63
N PRO A 18 8.04 1.22 -17.79
CA PRO A 18 9.22 0.62 -17.17
C PRO A 18 10.55 1.35 -17.48
N LEU A 19 10.66 1.95 -18.67
CA LEU A 19 11.85 2.72 -19.05
C LEU A 19 11.91 4.09 -18.35
N SER A 20 10.79 4.77 -18.23
CA SER A 20 10.75 6.09 -17.58
C SER A 20 10.89 6.01 -16.05
N VAL A 21 10.56 4.88 -15.44
CA VAL A 21 10.75 4.66 -13.98
C VAL A 21 12.21 4.80 -13.56
N THR A 22 13.16 4.48 -14.44
CA THR A 22 14.59 4.57 -14.12
C THR A 22 15.04 5.97 -13.69
N GLN A 23 14.34 7.03 -14.11
CA GLN A 23 14.63 8.42 -13.73
C GLN A 23 14.27 8.72 -12.28
N TYR A 24 13.40 7.90 -11.69
CA TYR A 24 12.90 8.04 -10.32
C TYR A 24 13.57 7.10 -9.33
N LEU A 25 14.53 6.29 -9.79
CA LEU A 25 15.30 5.44 -8.89
C LEU A 25 16.15 6.32 -7.95
N ARG A 26 16.21 5.92 -6.70
CA ARG A 26 17.15 6.51 -5.74
C ARG A 26 18.57 6.08 -6.11
N ALA A 27 19.41 7.05 -6.38
CA ALA A 27 20.84 6.76 -6.46
C ALA A 27 21.33 6.37 -5.05
N PRO A 28 22.09 5.27 -4.90
CA PRO A 28 22.72 4.97 -3.63
C PRO A 28 23.65 6.14 -3.26
N SER A 29 23.48 6.70 -2.06
CA SER A 29 24.42 7.71 -1.59
C SER A 29 25.75 7.02 -1.28
N PRO A 30 26.90 7.67 -1.52
CA PRO A 30 28.22 7.12 -1.14
C PRO A 30 28.31 6.78 0.35
N GLN A 31 27.53 7.46 1.20
CA GLN A 31 27.44 7.23 2.64
C GLN A 31 26.52 6.05 3.01
N SER A 32 25.54 5.73 2.16
CA SER A 32 24.63 4.60 2.37
C SER A 32 25.17 3.25 1.87
N LEU A 33 26.26 3.25 1.14
CA LEU A 33 26.96 2.02 0.73
C LEU A 33 27.73 1.36 1.89
N GLY A 34 27.79 2.01 3.05
CA GLY A 34 28.45 1.51 4.25
C GLY A 34 27.47 0.89 5.25
N GLN A 35 27.34 -0.40 5.23
CA GLN A 35 27.04 -1.28 6.36
C GLN A 35 25.59 -1.47 6.82
N THR A 36 24.64 -0.51 6.73
CA THR A 36 23.32 -0.68 7.36
C THR A 36 22.14 -0.65 6.38
N VAL A 37 22.18 0.17 5.34
CA VAL A 37 21.04 0.38 4.42
C VAL A 37 20.81 -0.83 3.52
N LEU A 38 21.84 -1.47 3.01
CA LEU A 38 21.70 -2.61 2.10
C LEU A 38 21.06 -3.84 2.78
N PRO A 39 21.44 -4.23 4.01
CA PRO A 39 20.75 -5.30 4.73
C PRO A 39 19.29 -4.98 5.01
N PHE A 40 18.95 -3.73 5.35
CA PHE A 40 17.58 -3.28 5.55
C PHE A 40 16.77 -3.37 4.24
N GLN A 41 17.28 -2.83 3.14
CA GLN A 41 16.63 -2.90 1.83
C GLN A 41 16.42 -4.36 1.37
N LEU A 42 17.40 -5.24 1.58
CA LEU A 42 17.26 -6.66 1.29
C LEU A 42 16.21 -7.32 2.18
N GLY A 43 16.13 -6.95 3.45
CA GLY A 43 15.10 -7.40 4.38
C GLY A 43 13.71 -6.99 3.94
N LEU A 44 13.51 -5.72 3.64
CA LEU A 44 12.25 -5.19 3.11
C LEU A 44 11.84 -5.84 1.79
N PHE A 45 12.78 -5.97 0.85
CA PHE A 45 12.53 -6.61 -0.44
C PHE A 45 12.08 -8.06 -0.27
N LYS A 46 12.77 -8.82 0.58
CA LYS A 46 12.44 -10.21 0.87
C LYS A 46 11.05 -10.33 1.53
N HIS A 47 10.74 -9.45 2.48
CA HIS A 47 9.45 -9.40 3.14
C HIS A 47 8.34 -9.03 2.16
N ALA A 48 8.52 -7.96 1.38
CA ALA A 48 7.55 -7.53 0.39
C ALA A 48 7.30 -8.60 -0.69
N LEU A 49 8.33 -9.28 -1.14
CA LEU A 49 8.19 -10.40 -2.08
C LEU A 49 7.36 -11.54 -1.48
N PHE A 50 7.64 -11.90 -0.23
CA PHE A 50 6.87 -12.92 0.47
C PHE A 50 5.41 -12.51 0.64
N SER A 51 5.14 -11.27 1.04
CA SER A 51 3.80 -10.71 1.21
C SER A 51 3.01 -10.69 -0.10
N LEU A 52 3.66 -10.36 -1.22
CA LEU A 52 3.05 -10.40 -2.55
C LEU A 52 2.70 -11.84 -2.96
N VAL A 53 3.62 -12.80 -2.76
CA VAL A 53 3.39 -14.22 -3.09
C VAL A 53 2.30 -14.82 -2.19
N ALA A 54 2.29 -14.49 -0.91
CA ALA A 54 1.26 -14.93 0.03
C ALA A 54 -0.06 -14.14 -0.06
N ASN A 55 -0.13 -13.16 -0.98
CA ASN A 55 -1.28 -12.27 -1.19
C ASN A 55 -1.75 -11.54 0.09
N LYS A 56 -0.82 -11.21 0.98
CA LYS A 56 -1.11 -10.56 2.26
C LYS A 56 -1.75 -9.18 2.14
N GLY A 57 -1.53 -8.49 1.01
CA GLY A 57 -2.17 -7.19 0.71
C GLY A 57 -3.57 -7.32 0.07
N SER A 58 -4.14 -8.52 -0.05
CA SER A 58 -5.48 -8.72 -0.60
C SER A 58 -6.56 -8.15 0.32
N ALA A 59 -7.31 -7.17 -0.15
CA ALA A 59 -8.47 -6.65 0.57
C ALA A 59 -9.57 -7.71 0.71
N VAL A 60 -9.79 -8.51 -0.34
CA VAL A 60 -10.76 -9.61 -0.32
C VAL A 60 -10.34 -10.67 0.69
N GLY A 61 -9.06 -11.04 0.72
CA GLY A 61 -8.53 -12.00 1.71
C GLY A 61 -8.70 -11.49 3.14
N PHE A 62 -8.37 -10.22 3.40
CA PHE A 62 -8.58 -9.60 4.70
C PHE A 62 -10.07 -9.62 5.13
N ILE A 63 -10.99 -9.19 4.25
CA ILE A 63 -12.42 -9.18 4.57
C ILE A 63 -12.94 -10.59 4.81
N HIS A 64 -12.49 -11.58 4.03
CA HIS A 64 -12.88 -12.98 4.23
C HIS A 64 -12.48 -13.49 5.62
N GLU A 65 -11.22 -13.33 6.00
CA GLU A 65 -10.72 -13.78 7.31
C GLU A 65 -11.39 -13.00 8.47
N ALA A 66 -11.58 -11.70 8.30
CA ALA A 66 -12.27 -10.85 9.26
C ALA A 66 -13.75 -11.26 9.44
N SER A 67 -14.45 -11.60 8.36
CA SER A 67 -15.84 -12.07 8.39
C SER A 67 -15.95 -13.39 9.12
N GLN A 68 -14.98 -14.29 8.95
CA GLN A 68 -14.92 -15.56 9.72
C GLN A 68 -14.73 -15.30 11.23
N ILE A 69 -13.85 -14.36 11.61
CA ILE A 69 -13.64 -13.96 13.01
C ILE A 69 -14.92 -13.43 13.64
N LEU A 70 -15.73 -12.69 12.87
CA LEU A 70 -17.00 -12.13 13.30
C LEU A 70 -18.17 -13.13 13.24
N GLY A 71 -17.97 -14.32 12.66
CA GLY A 71 -19.02 -15.32 12.48
C GLY A 71 -20.10 -14.92 11.47
N LEU A 72 -19.75 -14.11 10.47
CA LEU A 72 -20.66 -13.71 9.41
C LEU A 72 -20.90 -14.85 8.42
N GLU A 73 -22.13 -14.98 7.92
CA GLU A 73 -22.48 -15.99 6.91
C GLU A 73 -21.86 -15.72 5.54
N GLN A 74 -21.56 -14.45 5.26
CA GLN A 74 -20.99 -13.98 4.00
C GLN A 74 -19.94 -12.88 4.28
N ASP A 75 -19.02 -12.70 3.34
CA ASP A 75 -18.02 -11.66 3.40
C ASP A 75 -18.67 -10.28 3.30
N ASP A 76 -18.59 -9.48 4.38
CA ASP A 76 -19.17 -8.15 4.46
C ASP A 76 -18.15 -7.12 4.98
N GLY A 77 -17.58 -6.37 4.04
CA GLY A 77 -16.59 -5.34 4.36
C GLY A 77 -17.16 -4.20 5.21
N LEU A 78 -18.44 -3.84 5.06
CA LEU A 78 -19.04 -2.78 5.88
C LEU A 78 -19.20 -3.24 7.32
N ALA A 79 -19.69 -4.46 7.54
CA ALA A 79 -19.81 -5.04 8.86
C ALA A 79 -18.44 -5.19 9.55
N VAL A 80 -17.42 -5.59 8.79
CA VAL A 80 -16.03 -5.73 9.30
C VAL A 80 -15.49 -4.38 9.79
N PHE A 81 -15.61 -3.31 8.99
CA PHE A 81 -15.10 -2.00 9.39
C PHE A 81 -15.94 -1.37 10.51
N SER A 82 -17.26 -1.56 10.53
CA SER A 82 -18.09 -1.15 11.67
C SER A 82 -17.65 -1.84 12.97
N ALA A 83 -17.37 -3.15 12.92
CA ALA A 83 -16.89 -3.90 14.08
C ALA A 83 -15.49 -3.47 14.55
N LEU A 84 -14.63 -3.00 13.63
CA LEU A 84 -13.32 -2.40 13.97
C LEU A 84 -13.50 -1.08 14.70
N ASP A 85 -14.37 -0.19 14.20
CA ASP A 85 -14.64 1.11 14.79
C ASP A 85 -15.30 0.98 16.18
N ASP A 86 -16.19 0.00 16.37
CA ASP A 86 -16.86 -0.30 17.63
C ASP A 86 -15.99 -1.08 18.64
N ASN A 87 -14.78 -1.43 18.26
CA ASN A 87 -13.82 -2.09 19.15
C ASN A 87 -14.20 -3.50 19.65
N HIS A 88 -15.00 -4.25 18.89
CA HIS A 88 -15.64 -5.49 19.34
C HIS A 88 -14.72 -6.68 19.57
N SER A 89 -13.60 -6.80 18.83
CA SER A 89 -12.75 -8.01 18.87
C SER A 89 -11.28 -7.71 18.84
N GLY A 90 -10.56 -8.17 19.86
CA GLY A 90 -9.09 -8.09 19.90
C GLY A 90 -8.39 -8.91 18.82
N GLN A 91 -9.02 -9.99 18.31
CA GLN A 91 -8.50 -10.80 17.22
C GLN A 91 -8.64 -10.06 15.88
N LEU A 92 -9.81 -9.45 15.64
CA LEU A 92 -10.04 -8.63 14.45
C LEU A 92 -9.06 -7.45 14.37
N LYS A 93 -8.79 -6.79 15.50
CA LYS A 93 -7.81 -5.70 15.56
C LYS A 93 -6.39 -6.15 15.24
N ARG A 94 -5.99 -7.31 15.71
CA ARG A 94 -4.67 -7.85 15.36
C ARG A 94 -4.58 -8.14 13.88
N LEU A 95 -5.57 -8.83 13.31
CA LEU A 95 -5.64 -9.10 11.87
C LEU A 95 -5.56 -7.80 11.06
N PHE A 96 -6.30 -6.76 11.48
CA PHE A 96 -6.26 -5.45 10.82
C PHE A 96 -4.90 -4.76 10.94
N LYS A 97 -4.29 -4.81 12.13
CA LYS A 97 -2.94 -4.24 12.33
C LYS A 97 -1.91 -4.96 11.46
N ASP A 98 -1.95 -6.28 11.40
CA ASP A 98 -1.06 -7.09 10.56
C ASP A 98 -1.26 -6.78 9.07
N TYR A 99 -2.50 -6.64 8.63
CA TYR A 99 -2.83 -6.24 7.26
C TYR A 99 -2.27 -4.85 6.89
N CYS A 100 -2.45 -3.87 7.76
CA CYS A 100 -1.90 -2.53 7.57
C CYS A 100 -0.37 -2.53 7.57
N HIS A 101 0.26 -3.30 8.46
CA HIS A 101 1.71 -3.45 8.53
C HIS A 101 2.30 -4.04 7.24
N GLU A 102 1.71 -5.08 6.68
CA GLU A 102 2.15 -5.70 5.41
C GLU A 102 2.16 -4.69 4.25
N ILE A 103 1.16 -3.82 4.19
CA ILE A 103 1.09 -2.77 3.17
C ILE A 103 2.10 -1.65 3.46
N ALA A 104 2.27 -1.27 4.72
CA ALA A 104 3.27 -0.27 5.13
C ALA A 104 4.69 -0.70 4.75
N VAL A 105 5.04 -1.96 5.01
CA VAL A 105 6.33 -2.55 4.61
C VAL A 105 6.50 -2.55 3.08
N LEU A 106 5.46 -2.83 2.33
CA LEU A 106 5.49 -2.73 0.87
C LEU A 106 5.76 -1.29 0.41
N ILE A 107 5.10 -0.29 1.01
CA ILE A 107 5.31 1.13 0.72
C ILE A 107 6.75 1.54 1.03
N LEU A 108 7.28 1.18 2.21
CA LEU A 108 8.67 1.45 2.58
C LEU A 108 9.67 0.80 1.63
N ASN A 109 9.38 -0.44 1.20
CA ASN A 109 10.19 -1.12 0.21
C ASN A 109 10.23 -0.34 -1.12
N LEU A 110 9.08 0.08 -1.63
CA LEU A 110 9.01 0.90 -2.84
C LEU A 110 9.77 2.22 -2.67
N GLN A 111 9.60 2.89 -1.53
CA GLN A 111 10.24 4.16 -1.22
C GLN A 111 11.77 4.03 -1.09
N SER A 112 12.27 2.88 -0.69
CA SER A 112 13.72 2.63 -0.62
C SER A 112 14.39 2.63 -2.00
N PHE A 113 13.65 2.30 -3.05
CA PHE A 113 14.15 2.26 -4.43
C PHE A 113 13.71 3.45 -5.28
N LEU A 114 12.57 4.06 -4.95
CA LEU A 114 11.92 5.09 -5.75
C LEU A 114 11.83 6.42 -4.98
N LYS A 115 11.99 7.53 -5.70
CA LYS A 115 11.66 8.85 -5.18
C LYS A 115 10.15 9.03 -5.29
N LEU A 116 9.45 8.82 -4.18
CA LEU A 116 8.01 8.98 -4.10
C LEU A 116 7.68 10.25 -3.31
N ASP A 117 6.73 11.04 -3.79
CA ASP A 117 6.20 12.22 -3.09
C ASP A 117 4.99 11.84 -2.23
N ARG A 118 4.21 10.86 -2.68
CA ARG A 118 3.02 10.36 -2.00
C ARG A 118 2.61 8.98 -2.48
N VAL A 119 1.80 8.30 -1.67
CA VAL A 119 1.10 7.08 -2.06
C VAL A 119 -0.41 7.31 -2.02
N VAL A 120 -1.09 6.84 -3.05
CA VAL A 120 -2.55 6.93 -3.16
C VAL A 120 -3.13 5.53 -3.16
N ILE A 121 -4.00 5.25 -2.21
CA ILE A 121 -4.67 3.96 -2.03
C ILE A 121 -6.00 3.98 -2.78
N GLY A 122 -6.12 3.14 -3.80
CA GLY A 122 -7.34 2.98 -4.61
C GLY A 122 -8.10 1.70 -4.31
N GLY A 123 -9.23 1.52 -5.01
CA GLY A 123 -10.13 0.38 -4.87
C GLY A 123 -11.23 0.61 -3.83
N GLY A 124 -12.19 -0.32 -3.75
CA GLY A 124 -13.39 -0.18 -2.91
C GLY A 124 -13.10 0.01 -1.42
N ILE A 125 -12.08 -0.65 -0.92
CA ILE A 125 -11.68 -0.60 0.50
C ILE A 125 -11.14 0.79 0.91
N SER A 126 -10.63 1.58 -0.03
CA SER A 126 -10.07 2.92 0.26
C SER A 126 -11.12 3.97 0.69
N ARG A 127 -12.41 3.61 0.66
CA ARG A 127 -13.50 4.45 1.22
C ARG A 127 -13.53 4.42 2.74
N GLN A 128 -12.89 3.46 3.37
CA GLN A 128 -12.86 3.30 4.82
C GLN A 128 -11.78 4.20 5.43
N ASN A 129 -12.17 5.20 6.21
CA ASN A 129 -11.22 6.11 6.85
C ASN A 129 -10.30 5.37 7.82
N SER A 130 -10.85 4.43 8.59
CA SER A 130 -10.09 3.57 9.51
C SER A 130 -8.98 2.79 8.80
N LEU A 131 -9.16 2.40 7.53
CA LEU A 131 -8.08 1.80 6.74
C LEU A 131 -6.93 2.78 6.50
N ILE A 132 -7.25 3.99 6.04
CA ILE A 132 -6.21 4.99 5.74
C ILE A 132 -5.45 5.38 7.02
N GLU A 133 -6.16 5.59 8.11
CA GLU A 133 -5.57 5.87 9.43
C GLU A 133 -4.70 4.69 9.91
N GLY A 134 -5.17 3.46 9.77
CA GLY A 134 -4.41 2.26 10.11
C GLY A 134 -3.13 2.11 9.28
N LEU A 135 -3.19 2.41 7.98
CA LEU A 135 -2.03 2.38 7.10
C LEU A 135 -1.02 3.48 7.44
N VAL A 136 -1.48 4.70 7.71
CA VAL A 136 -0.62 5.82 8.13
C VAL A 136 0.09 5.46 9.43
N ASN A 137 -0.64 4.98 10.44
CA ASN A 137 -0.06 4.59 11.73
C ASN A 137 0.97 3.47 11.57
N ALA A 138 0.65 2.42 10.80
CA ALA A 138 1.58 1.31 10.56
C ALA A 138 2.83 1.76 9.79
N TYR A 139 2.67 2.67 8.82
CA TYR A 139 3.79 3.23 8.09
C TYR A 139 4.68 4.09 9.00
N GLU A 140 4.11 4.96 9.82
CA GLU A 140 4.86 5.81 10.77
C GLU A 140 5.58 4.96 11.84
N GLU A 141 4.91 3.93 12.40
CA GLU A 141 5.54 2.99 13.32
C GLU A 141 6.78 2.36 12.66
N SER A 142 6.62 1.75 11.48
CA SER A 142 7.70 1.07 10.78
C SER A 142 8.79 2.03 10.30
N PHE A 143 8.43 3.24 9.89
CA PHE A 143 9.39 4.27 9.49
C PHE A 143 10.26 4.74 10.67
N ASN A 144 9.67 4.92 11.85
CA ASN A 144 10.36 5.40 13.05
C ASN A 144 11.23 4.32 13.72
N GLU A 145 10.88 3.03 13.54
CA GLU A 145 11.71 1.91 14.02
C GLU A 145 13.06 1.86 13.30
N GLU A 146 13.11 2.37 12.07
CA GLU A 146 14.30 2.35 11.22
C GLU A 146 14.96 3.73 11.16
N SER A 147 15.88 3.99 12.08
CA SER A 147 16.48 5.32 12.32
C SER A 147 17.36 5.88 11.18
N GLU A 148 17.68 5.10 10.14
CA GLU A 148 18.65 5.48 9.11
C GLU A 148 18.18 5.21 7.66
N LEU A 149 16.91 5.48 7.36
CA LEU A 149 16.35 5.20 6.03
C LEU A 149 16.93 6.05 4.89
N GLY A 150 17.48 7.22 5.21
CA GLY A 150 18.10 8.13 4.22
C GLY A 150 17.09 8.78 3.27
N PHE A 151 15.80 8.78 3.62
CA PHE A 151 14.73 9.47 2.92
C PHE A 151 13.66 9.97 3.90
N ASP A 152 12.93 10.99 3.52
CA ASP A 152 11.88 11.60 4.34
C ASP A 152 10.57 10.78 4.26
N PRO A 153 9.69 10.84 5.29
CA PRO A 153 8.38 10.21 5.25
C PRO A 153 7.50 10.84 4.17
N ILE A 154 6.58 10.05 3.63
CA ILE A 154 5.65 10.48 2.59
C ILE A 154 4.20 10.40 3.06
N SER A 155 3.31 11.16 2.40
CA SER A 155 1.88 11.09 2.69
C SER A 155 1.23 9.87 2.05
N ILE A 156 0.31 9.24 2.79
CA ILE A 156 -0.56 8.17 2.32
C ILE A 156 -1.99 8.69 2.34
N GLN A 157 -2.69 8.59 1.21
CA GLN A 157 -4.01 9.18 1.03
C GLN A 157 -4.95 8.21 0.31
N SER A 158 -6.26 8.34 0.51
CA SER A 158 -7.24 7.64 -0.32
C SER A 158 -7.32 8.26 -1.72
N CYS A 159 -7.57 7.43 -2.72
CA CYS A 159 -7.90 7.90 -4.06
C CYS A 159 -9.27 8.60 -4.06
N HIS A 160 -9.33 9.79 -4.66
CA HIS A 160 -10.58 10.56 -4.76
C HIS A 160 -11.72 9.78 -5.44
N PHE A 161 -11.39 8.97 -6.44
CA PHE A 161 -12.37 8.19 -7.22
C PHE A 161 -12.58 6.77 -6.66
N HIS A 162 -11.89 6.39 -5.60
CA HIS A 162 -12.02 5.08 -4.94
C HIS A 162 -12.09 3.90 -5.92
N ASN A 163 -13.24 3.21 -6.01
CA ASN A 163 -13.44 2.06 -6.88
C ASN A 163 -13.50 2.43 -8.36
N ASP A 164 -13.92 3.65 -8.68
CA ASP A 164 -14.08 4.12 -10.07
C ASP A 164 -12.74 4.55 -10.69
N SER A 165 -11.67 4.63 -9.90
CA SER A 165 -10.34 5.03 -10.37
C SER A 165 -9.81 4.15 -11.50
N ASN A 166 -10.07 2.84 -11.48
CA ASN A 166 -9.64 1.93 -12.54
C ASN A 166 -10.39 2.18 -13.84
N LEU A 167 -11.70 2.44 -13.76
CA LEU A 167 -12.53 2.73 -14.93
C LEU A 167 -12.14 4.06 -15.56
N LEU A 168 -11.98 5.10 -14.72
CA LEU A 168 -11.55 6.43 -15.18
C LEU A 168 -10.14 6.41 -15.76
N GLY A 169 -9.23 5.67 -15.14
CA GLY A 169 -7.87 5.48 -15.64
C GLY A 169 -7.85 4.79 -17.01
N ALA A 170 -8.62 3.73 -17.17
CA ALA A 170 -8.75 3.03 -18.45
C ALA A 170 -9.36 3.93 -19.53
N ALA A 171 -10.41 4.69 -19.21
CA ALA A 171 -11.04 5.64 -20.13
C ALA A 171 -10.08 6.77 -20.53
N SER A 172 -9.33 7.32 -19.58
CA SER A 172 -8.32 8.35 -19.84
C SER A 172 -7.19 7.84 -20.73
N TYR A 173 -6.69 6.64 -20.44
CA TYR A 173 -5.66 6.00 -21.26
C TYR A 173 -6.16 5.74 -22.69
N PHE A 174 -7.36 5.17 -22.84
CA PHE A 174 -7.96 4.96 -24.17
C PHE A 174 -8.12 6.28 -24.94
N ALA A 175 -8.56 7.35 -24.29
CA ALA A 175 -8.70 8.67 -24.91
C ALA A 175 -7.36 9.23 -25.37
N SER A 176 -6.28 9.07 -24.57
CA SER A 176 -4.95 9.54 -24.92
C SER A 176 -4.33 8.80 -26.11
N GLU A 177 -4.57 7.48 -26.21
CA GLU A 177 -4.07 6.66 -27.31
C GLU A 177 -4.85 6.87 -28.63
N ASN A 178 -6.11 7.35 -28.55
CA ASN A 178 -6.99 7.53 -29.68
C ASN A 178 -7.35 9.01 -29.92
N ALA A 179 -6.68 9.96 -29.24
CA ALA A 179 -6.79 11.38 -29.53
C ALA A 179 -6.13 11.64 -30.90
N LEU A 180 -6.98 11.86 -31.91
CA LEU A 180 -6.62 12.27 -33.26
C LEU A 180 -6.27 13.77 -33.29
#